data_a515102e1e391772fc0555cfe0b83e72
#
_entry.id   a515102e1e391772fc0555cfe0b83e72
#
_cell.length_a   1.000
_cell.length_b   1.000
_cell.length_c   1.000
_cell.angle_alpha   90.00
_cell.angle_beta   90.00
_cell.angle_gamma   90.00
#
_symmetry.space_group_name_H-M   'P 1'
#
loop_
_entity.id
_entity.type
_entity.pdbx_description
1 polymer ?
#
loop_
_entity_poly.entity_id
_entity_poly.type
_entity_poly.pdbx_seq_one_letter_code
_entity_poly.pdbx_strand_id
1 'polypeptide(L)'
;KTYVEQDKLLDAVNMLGSITDPEIKSQLETLRPAAPQVDPAPGFYTQYIDVTLTAGDDATLYYTTDGQYPSIDGSVYSEPLTLPAGETNIYALSVGENGLVSPLSIFGYTINGVIEPVTFQDKTVEAAVREVLGVDDVQVLYTNDLWDITELTVPKDAASLADLAGMTGLTKLTLTGATAENLQYLAGLTALEELNILDSQPSEDNLKLVGALPRLTKLTLENCSLSTIEPLTGSANLTELNLNSNNIRNISAISSMARLETLKMSGNALTDLSALSNLTYLKELDVSYNSVTALSPLSGLTNLTSLNAENNKVSTLGSLGSLNKLTSLKLGYNALTDVSALSGCTALTELDISNNQLTDISALASL
;
A
#
# COMPACT_ATOMS: atom_id res chain seq x y z
N LYS A 1 -14.75 -38.03 -15.33
CA LYS A 1 -15.88 -37.40 -16.04
C LYS A 1 -16.71 -36.57 -15.08
N THR A 2 -17.13 -37.13 -13.92
CA THR A 2 -17.95 -36.40 -12.92
C THR A 2 -17.31 -35.14 -12.40
N TYR A 3 -15.98 -35.13 -12.19
CA TYR A 3 -15.24 -33.91 -11.70
C TYR A 3 -15.16 -32.83 -12.76
N VAL A 4 -15.02 -33.19 -14.04
CA VAL A 4 -15.05 -32.24 -15.17
C VAL A 4 -16.40 -31.58 -15.29
N GLU A 5 -17.47 -32.38 -15.19
CA GLU A 5 -18.86 -31.90 -15.25
C GLU A 5 -19.25 -31.04 -14.04
N GLN A 6 -18.51 -31.12 -12.93
CA GLN A 6 -18.71 -30.33 -11.71
C GLN A 6 -17.71 -29.16 -11.56
N ASP A 7 -17.00 -28.81 -12.64
CA ASP A 7 -15.95 -27.75 -12.63
C ASP A 7 -14.83 -27.98 -11.60
N LYS A 8 -14.38 -29.23 -11.47
CA LYS A 8 -13.32 -29.64 -10.54
C LYS A 8 -12.11 -30.18 -11.30
N LEU A 9 -11.59 -29.43 -12.26
CA LEU A 9 -10.48 -29.88 -13.10
C LEU A 9 -9.22 -30.20 -12.29
N LEU A 10 -8.89 -29.41 -11.27
CA LEU A 10 -7.73 -29.65 -10.41
C LEU A 10 -7.90 -30.93 -9.59
N ASP A 11 -9.12 -31.20 -9.08
CA ASP A 11 -9.42 -32.43 -8.37
C ASP A 11 -9.27 -33.64 -9.29
N ALA A 12 -9.68 -33.53 -10.55
CA ALA A 12 -9.50 -34.56 -11.56
C ALA A 12 -8.00 -34.83 -11.87
N VAL A 13 -7.17 -33.79 -11.92
CA VAL A 13 -5.70 -33.91 -12.03
C VAL A 13 -5.13 -34.70 -10.85
N ASN A 14 -5.55 -34.37 -9.62
CA ASN A 14 -5.04 -34.96 -8.39
C ASN A 14 -5.53 -36.41 -8.15
N MET A 15 -6.69 -36.78 -8.69
CA MET A 15 -7.24 -38.15 -8.53
C MET A 15 -6.30 -39.23 -9.05
N LEU A 16 -5.55 -38.98 -10.13
CA LEU A 16 -4.61 -39.96 -10.65
C LEU A 16 -3.51 -40.28 -9.63
N GLY A 17 -3.10 -39.29 -8.85
CA GLY A 17 -2.13 -39.45 -7.75
C GLY A 17 -2.61 -40.38 -6.63
N SER A 18 -3.93 -40.49 -6.42
CA SER A 18 -4.54 -41.31 -5.38
C SER A 18 -4.75 -42.77 -5.76
N ILE A 19 -4.54 -43.15 -7.03
CA ILE A 19 -4.70 -44.54 -7.50
C ILE A 19 -3.49 -45.35 -7.04
N THR A 20 -3.76 -46.38 -6.21
CA THR A 20 -2.73 -47.23 -5.62
C THR A 20 -2.35 -48.44 -6.49
N ASP A 21 -3.24 -48.85 -7.43
CA ASP A 21 -2.96 -49.93 -8.34
C ASP A 21 -2.09 -49.43 -9.51
N PRO A 22 -0.84 -49.91 -9.64
CA PRO A 22 0.11 -49.40 -10.61
C PRO A 22 -0.27 -49.72 -12.06
N GLU A 23 -0.98 -50.83 -12.32
CA GLU A 23 -1.37 -51.20 -13.67
C GLU A 23 -2.53 -50.31 -14.15
N ILE A 24 -3.55 -50.11 -13.32
CA ILE A 24 -4.65 -49.18 -13.60
C ILE A 24 -4.14 -47.75 -13.77
N LYS A 25 -3.22 -47.32 -12.89
CA LYS A 25 -2.61 -46.02 -12.99
C LYS A 25 -1.87 -45.80 -14.29
N SER A 26 -1.04 -46.75 -14.70
CA SER A 26 -0.28 -46.71 -15.97
C SER A 26 -1.20 -46.66 -17.19
N GLN A 27 -2.30 -47.49 -17.20
CA GLN A 27 -3.26 -47.44 -18.29
C GLN A 27 -3.97 -46.09 -18.40
N LEU A 28 -4.37 -45.48 -17.27
CA LEU A 28 -5.00 -44.15 -17.26
C LEU A 28 -4.03 -43.04 -17.68
N GLU A 29 -2.77 -43.15 -17.30
CA GLU A 29 -1.74 -42.18 -17.70
C GLU A 29 -1.52 -42.20 -19.22
N THR A 30 -1.62 -43.36 -19.88
CA THR A 30 -1.49 -43.46 -21.35
C THR A 30 -2.71 -42.92 -22.10
N LEU A 31 -3.89 -42.84 -21.44
CA LEU A 31 -5.13 -42.34 -22.04
C LEU A 31 -5.35 -40.84 -21.80
N ARG A 32 -4.55 -40.19 -20.96
CA ARG A 32 -4.63 -38.76 -20.70
C ARG A 32 -4.15 -37.95 -21.89
N PRO A 33 -4.73 -36.76 -22.13
CA PRO A 33 -4.11 -35.80 -23.03
C PRO A 33 -2.67 -35.48 -22.60
N ALA A 34 -1.82 -35.16 -23.56
CA ALA A 34 -0.50 -34.62 -23.26
C ALA A 34 -0.61 -33.30 -22.48
N ALA A 35 0.40 -33.03 -21.65
CA ALA A 35 0.49 -31.73 -20.96
C ALA A 35 0.55 -30.60 -21.99
N PRO A 36 -0.14 -29.47 -21.78
CA PRO A 36 -0.03 -28.29 -22.64
C PRO A 36 1.42 -27.86 -22.85
N GLN A 37 1.73 -27.41 -24.06
CA GLN A 37 3.00 -26.83 -24.43
C GLN A 37 2.79 -25.38 -24.84
N VAL A 38 3.87 -24.59 -24.87
CA VAL A 38 3.83 -23.17 -25.24
C VAL A 38 4.97 -22.82 -26.22
N ASP A 39 4.66 -21.87 -27.07
CA ASP A 39 5.64 -21.23 -27.95
C ASP A 39 5.33 -19.72 -28.02
N PRO A 40 6.32 -18.84 -27.75
CA PRO A 40 7.70 -19.11 -27.37
C PRO A 40 7.82 -19.68 -25.94
N ALA A 41 8.99 -20.25 -25.64
CA ALA A 41 9.29 -20.86 -24.33
C ALA A 41 9.16 -19.84 -23.18
N PRO A 42 8.82 -20.27 -21.93
CA PRO A 42 8.83 -19.39 -20.77
C PRO A 42 10.18 -18.70 -20.56
N GLY A 43 10.17 -17.43 -20.10
CA GLY A 43 11.41 -16.70 -19.88
C GLY A 43 11.27 -15.19 -19.87
N PHE A 44 12.40 -14.49 -20.06
CA PHE A 44 12.47 -13.03 -20.13
C PHE A 44 12.41 -12.56 -21.57
N TYR A 45 11.58 -11.54 -21.83
CA TYR A 45 11.41 -10.94 -23.15
C TYR A 45 11.49 -9.41 -23.03
N THR A 46 12.14 -8.77 -24.00
CA THR A 46 12.29 -7.31 -24.10
C THR A 46 11.34 -6.69 -25.12
N GLN A 47 10.34 -7.45 -25.56
CA GLN A 47 9.26 -7.01 -26.46
C GLN A 47 7.99 -7.78 -26.14
N TYR A 48 6.86 -7.24 -26.51
CA TYR A 48 5.60 -7.99 -26.43
C TYR A 48 5.70 -9.24 -27.28
N ILE A 49 5.14 -10.32 -26.75
CA ILE A 49 5.07 -11.62 -27.42
C ILE A 49 3.66 -12.14 -27.40
N ASP A 50 3.32 -12.86 -28.44
CA ASP A 50 2.11 -13.68 -28.49
C ASP A 50 2.50 -15.11 -28.14
N VAL A 51 1.87 -15.64 -27.08
CA VAL A 51 2.12 -17.02 -26.63
C VAL A 51 1.05 -17.93 -27.18
N THR A 52 1.48 -18.88 -27.98
CA THR A 52 0.62 -19.95 -28.48
C THR A 52 0.67 -21.14 -27.54
N LEU A 53 -0.51 -21.62 -27.12
CA LEU A 53 -0.65 -22.85 -26.36
C LEU A 53 -1.06 -23.98 -27.29
N THR A 54 -0.50 -25.16 -27.11
CA THR A 54 -0.88 -26.38 -27.84
C THR A 54 -1.21 -27.49 -26.86
N ALA A 55 -2.21 -28.28 -27.20
CA ALA A 55 -2.60 -29.51 -26.50
C ALA A 55 -2.50 -30.70 -27.47
N GLY A 56 -2.66 -31.92 -26.95
CA GLY A 56 -2.82 -33.11 -27.80
C GLY A 56 -4.06 -33.03 -28.66
N ASP A 57 -4.05 -33.78 -29.73
CA ASP A 57 -5.22 -33.92 -30.65
C ASP A 57 -6.48 -34.29 -29.84
N ASP A 58 -7.61 -33.74 -30.26
CA ASP A 58 -8.94 -34.01 -29.68
C ASP A 58 -9.09 -33.61 -28.18
N ALA A 59 -8.35 -32.59 -27.72
CA ALA A 59 -8.48 -32.09 -26.37
C ALA A 59 -8.81 -30.58 -26.34
N THR A 60 -9.73 -30.21 -25.45
CA THR A 60 -10.04 -28.80 -25.16
C THR A 60 -9.07 -28.25 -24.16
N LEU A 61 -8.39 -27.11 -24.48
CA LEU A 61 -7.40 -26.46 -23.63
C LEU A 61 -8.04 -25.33 -22.84
N TYR A 62 -7.87 -25.37 -21.52
CA TYR A 62 -8.31 -24.34 -20.57
C TYR A 62 -7.09 -23.63 -19.96
N TYR A 63 -7.19 -22.33 -19.76
CA TYR A 63 -6.09 -21.55 -19.17
C TYR A 63 -6.59 -20.42 -18.28
N THR A 64 -5.66 -19.89 -17.44
CA THR A 64 -5.80 -18.64 -16.69
C THR A 64 -4.48 -17.91 -16.62
N THR A 65 -4.55 -16.60 -16.36
CA THR A 65 -3.36 -15.73 -16.13
C THR A 65 -3.46 -14.92 -14.83
N ASP A 66 -4.51 -15.16 -14.04
CA ASP A 66 -4.85 -14.44 -12.80
C ASP A 66 -4.32 -15.12 -11.51
N GLY A 67 -3.51 -16.17 -11.66
CA GLY A 67 -2.98 -16.94 -10.55
C GLY A 67 -3.93 -18.02 -10.01
N GLN A 68 -5.13 -18.14 -10.57
CA GLN A 68 -6.07 -19.21 -10.23
C GLN A 68 -5.86 -20.42 -11.13
N TYR A 69 -6.35 -21.55 -10.69
CA TYR A 69 -6.35 -22.77 -11.55
C TYR A 69 -7.47 -22.71 -12.60
N PRO A 70 -7.21 -23.22 -13.83
CA PRO A 70 -8.24 -23.25 -14.86
C PRO A 70 -9.49 -24.05 -14.44
N SER A 71 -10.66 -23.56 -14.81
CA SER A 71 -11.96 -24.20 -14.60
C SER A 71 -12.64 -24.54 -15.94
N ILE A 72 -13.65 -25.40 -15.92
CA ILE A 72 -14.39 -25.75 -17.12
C ILE A 72 -15.27 -24.59 -17.62
N ASP A 73 -15.70 -23.72 -16.71
CA ASP A 73 -16.44 -22.49 -17.02
C ASP A 73 -15.49 -21.31 -17.31
N GLY A 74 -14.18 -21.54 -17.24
CA GLY A 74 -13.14 -20.55 -17.47
C GLY A 74 -12.81 -20.35 -18.96
N SER A 75 -11.68 -19.71 -19.21
CA SER A 75 -11.24 -19.39 -20.56
C SER A 75 -10.79 -20.64 -21.32
N VAL A 76 -11.46 -20.93 -22.42
CA VAL A 76 -11.00 -21.91 -23.42
C VAL A 76 -10.01 -21.21 -24.34
N TYR A 77 -8.86 -21.82 -24.56
CA TYR A 77 -7.87 -21.28 -25.47
C TYR A 77 -8.32 -21.41 -26.94
N SER A 78 -8.30 -20.31 -27.68
CA SER A 78 -8.72 -20.24 -29.07
C SER A 78 -7.79 -19.43 -29.98
N GLU A 79 -6.98 -18.54 -29.39
CA GLU A 79 -6.08 -17.66 -30.12
C GLU A 79 -4.83 -17.33 -29.29
N PRO A 80 -3.72 -16.91 -29.90
CA PRO A 80 -2.50 -16.54 -29.19
C PRO A 80 -2.77 -15.47 -28.12
N LEU A 81 -2.09 -15.60 -26.96
CA LEU A 81 -2.21 -14.68 -25.83
C LEU A 81 -1.14 -13.61 -25.94
N THR A 82 -1.54 -12.37 -26.16
CA THR A 82 -0.62 -11.23 -26.01
C THR A 82 -0.42 -10.93 -24.52
N LEU A 83 0.78 -11.15 -24.02
CA LEU A 83 1.08 -10.95 -22.60
C LEU A 83 1.35 -9.48 -22.28
N PRO A 84 0.82 -8.96 -21.13
CA PRO A 84 1.14 -7.60 -20.68
C PRO A 84 2.58 -7.49 -20.21
N ALA A 85 3.06 -6.25 -20.05
CA ALA A 85 4.33 -5.99 -19.36
C ALA A 85 4.26 -6.45 -17.90
N GLY A 86 5.40 -6.92 -17.37
CA GLY A 86 5.54 -7.49 -16.03
C GLY A 86 5.57 -9.00 -16.02
N GLU A 87 5.35 -9.58 -14.84
CA GLU A 87 5.34 -11.03 -14.64
C GLU A 87 3.94 -11.61 -14.89
N THR A 88 3.88 -12.64 -15.71
CA THR A 88 2.65 -13.39 -15.98
C THR A 88 2.92 -14.89 -15.85
N ASN A 89 2.11 -15.58 -15.07
CA ASN A 89 2.09 -17.03 -15.02
C ASN A 89 0.83 -17.55 -15.74
N ILE A 90 1.05 -18.33 -16.78
CA ILE A 90 -0.06 -19.03 -17.47
C ILE A 90 -0.20 -20.40 -16.85
N TYR A 91 -1.37 -20.66 -16.26
CA TYR A 91 -1.78 -21.99 -15.77
C TYR A 91 -2.63 -22.63 -16.86
N ALA A 92 -2.24 -23.81 -17.32
CA ALA A 92 -2.93 -24.49 -18.42
C ALA A 92 -3.08 -25.98 -18.19
N LEU A 93 -4.21 -26.51 -18.62
CA LEU A 93 -4.52 -27.94 -18.70
C LEU A 93 -5.43 -28.22 -19.88
N SER A 94 -5.51 -29.48 -20.30
CA SER A 94 -6.40 -29.90 -21.36
C SER A 94 -7.32 -31.06 -20.93
N VAL A 95 -8.51 -31.11 -21.52
CA VAL A 95 -9.50 -32.13 -21.26
C VAL A 95 -9.80 -32.88 -22.57
N GLY A 96 -9.50 -34.16 -22.60
CA GLY A 96 -9.78 -35.02 -23.75
C GLY A 96 -11.28 -35.37 -23.89
N GLU A 97 -11.72 -35.81 -25.07
CA GLU A 97 -13.07 -36.27 -25.32
C GLU A 97 -13.51 -37.42 -24.39
N ASN A 98 -12.54 -38.22 -23.92
CA ASN A 98 -12.74 -39.27 -22.92
C ASN A 98 -13.01 -38.74 -21.50
N GLY A 99 -12.94 -37.41 -21.29
CA GLY A 99 -13.10 -36.73 -20.01
C GLY A 99 -11.91 -36.87 -19.08
N LEU A 100 -10.76 -37.34 -19.55
CA LEU A 100 -9.50 -37.32 -18.77
C LEU A 100 -8.81 -35.97 -18.90
N VAL A 101 -8.14 -35.56 -17.83
CA VAL A 101 -7.49 -34.25 -17.73
C VAL A 101 -5.97 -34.42 -17.80
N SER A 102 -5.29 -33.59 -18.56
CA SER A 102 -3.82 -33.56 -18.64
C SER A 102 -3.16 -33.22 -17.29
N PRO A 103 -1.86 -33.40 -17.13
CA PRO A 103 -1.12 -32.69 -16.08
C PRO A 103 -1.32 -31.19 -16.21
N LEU A 104 -1.35 -30.49 -15.05
CA LEU A 104 -1.33 -29.03 -15.00
C LEU A 104 0.06 -28.54 -15.45
N SER A 105 0.11 -27.59 -16.36
CA SER A 105 1.31 -26.88 -16.77
C SER A 105 1.26 -25.44 -16.23
N ILE A 106 2.42 -24.92 -15.80
CA ILE A 106 2.59 -23.53 -15.36
C ILE A 106 3.77 -22.96 -16.13
N PHE A 107 3.53 -21.82 -16.82
CA PHE A 107 4.51 -21.18 -17.67
C PHE A 107 4.72 -19.75 -17.21
N GLY A 108 5.90 -19.43 -16.71
CA GLY A 108 6.27 -18.10 -16.21
C GLY A 108 6.93 -17.25 -17.28
N TYR A 109 6.39 -16.07 -17.52
CA TYR A 109 6.94 -15.06 -18.44
C TYR A 109 7.19 -13.77 -17.71
N THR A 110 8.25 -13.08 -18.08
CA THR A 110 8.51 -11.70 -17.66
C THR A 110 8.72 -10.86 -18.91
N ILE A 111 7.80 -9.95 -19.18
CA ILE A 111 7.86 -9.04 -20.33
C ILE A 111 8.33 -7.68 -19.82
N ASN A 112 9.57 -7.34 -20.09
CA ASN A 112 10.08 -6.00 -19.82
C ASN A 112 9.77 -5.13 -21.04
N GLY A 113 8.53 -4.74 -21.26
CA GLY A 113 7.97 -3.86 -22.29
C GLY A 113 8.83 -3.52 -23.53
N VAL A 114 8.24 -2.99 -24.56
CA VAL A 114 8.99 -2.51 -25.73
C VAL A 114 9.87 -1.33 -25.31
N ILE A 115 11.17 -1.40 -25.59
CA ILE A 115 12.10 -0.30 -25.38
C ILE A 115 11.83 0.74 -26.47
N GLU A 116 11.12 1.80 -26.13
CA GLU A 116 10.76 2.91 -27.02
C GLU A 116 11.28 4.22 -26.44
N PRO A 117 11.58 5.22 -27.29
CA PRO A 117 11.87 6.56 -26.81
C PRO A 117 10.69 7.12 -26.02
N VAL A 118 10.96 7.64 -24.82
CA VAL A 118 9.94 8.29 -23.99
C VAL A 118 9.68 9.72 -24.51
N THR A 119 8.42 10.04 -24.66
CA THR A 119 7.97 11.42 -24.89
C THR A 119 7.17 11.88 -23.68
N PHE A 120 7.77 12.75 -22.87
CA PHE A 120 7.10 13.30 -21.69
C PHE A 120 5.99 14.27 -22.09
N GLN A 121 4.86 14.17 -21.40
CA GLN A 121 3.75 15.11 -21.53
C GLN A 121 3.99 16.38 -20.70
N ASP A 122 4.74 16.24 -19.59
CA ASP A 122 5.04 17.31 -18.66
C ASP A 122 6.54 17.54 -18.48
N LYS A 123 6.97 18.78 -18.71
CA LYS A 123 8.41 19.14 -18.61
C LYS A 123 8.92 19.16 -17.17
N THR A 124 8.05 19.37 -16.18
CA THR A 124 8.43 19.36 -14.78
C THR A 124 8.70 17.92 -14.32
N VAL A 125 7.86 16.98 -14.78
CA VAL A 125 8.08 15.54 -14.54
C VAL A 125 9.33 15.08 -15.29
N GLU A 126 9.51 15.49 -16.56
CA GLU A 126 10.73 15.19 -17.34
C GLU A 126 12.00 15.65 -16.59
N ALA A 127 12.01 16.91 -16.13
CA ALA A 127 13.16 17.45 -15.41
C ALA A 127 13.46 16.67 -14.13
N ALA A 128 12.45 16.31 -13.35
CA ALA A 128 12.60 15.51 -12.15
C ALA A 128 13.17 14.10 -12.46
N VAL A 129 12.72 13.48 -13.53
CA VAL A 129 13.24 12.17 -13.99
C VAL A 129 14.69 12.29 -14.41
N ARG A 130 15.04 13.31 -15.20
CA ARG A 130 16.43 13.53 -15.64
C ARG A 130 17.38 13.81 -14.49
N GLU A 131 16.92 14.53 -13.47
CA GLU A 131 17.69 14.78 -12.24
C GLU A 131 18.00 13.46 -11.50
N VAL A 132 17.01 12.59 -11.34
CA VAL A 132 17.19 11.26 -10.70
C VAL A 132 18.16 10.38 -11.49
N LEU A 133 18.06 10.39 -12.81
CA LEU A 133 18.92 9.59 -13.71
C LEU A 133 20.31 10.22 -13.89
N GLY A 134 20.53 11.48 -13.51
CA GLY A 134 21.78 12.19 -13.67
C GLY A 134 22.13 12.46 -15.14
N VAL A 135 21.13 12.68 -16.00
CA VAL A 135 21.29 12.88 -17.46
C VAL A 135 20.87 14.28 -17.88
N ASP A 136 21.42 14.75 -19.00
CA ASP A 136 21.12 16.07 -19.56
C ASP A 136 19.85 16.08 -20.45
N ASP A 137 19.46 17.28 -20.88
CA ASP A 137 18.23 17.50 -21.66
C ASP A 137 18.30 16.96 -23.10
N VAL A 138 19.50 16.65 -23.61
CA VAL A 138 19.70 16.17 -24.99
C VAL A 138 19.72 14.66 -25.10
N GLN A 139 19.89 13.95 -23.99
CA GLN A 139 19.87 12.48 -23.98
C GLN A 139 18.44 11.97 -24.23
N VAL A 140 18.30 11.08 -25.21
CA VAL A 140 17.04 10.36 -25.44
C VAL A 140 16.87 9.36 -24.31
N LEU A 141 15.73 9.42 -23.61
CA LEU A 141 15.32 8.45 -22.61
C LEU A 141 14.43 7.39 -23.26
N TYR A 142 14.56 6.18 -22.79
CA TYR A 142 13.75 5.04 -23.23
C TYR A 142 12.90 4.51 -22.07
N THR A 143 11.86 3.77 -22.39
CA THR A 143 10.91 3.23 -21.39
C THR A 143 11.58 2.42 -20.29
N ASN A 144 12.65 1.68 -20.60
CA ASN A 144 13.43 0.91 -19.63
C ASN A 144 14.23 1.79 -18.66
N ASP A 145 14.59 3.02 -19.04
CA ASP A 145 15.27 3.95 -18.12
C ASP A 145 14.33 4.36 -16.94
N LEU A 146 13.02 4.26 -17.13
CA LEU A 146 12.02 4.59 -16.11
C LEU A 146 11.74 3.45 -15.12
N TRP A 147 12.04 2.20 -15.47
CA TRP A 147 11.68 1.04 -14.65
C TRP A 147 12.47 0.93 -13.36
N ASP A 148 13.72 1.39 -13.37
CA ASP A 148 14.64 1.34 -12.24
C ASP A 148 14.51 2.58 -11.31
N ILE A 149 13.61 3.51 -11.64
CA ILE A 149 13.34 4.66 -10.79
C ILE A 149 12.52 4.20 -9.59
N THR A 150 13.14 4.18 -8.41
CA THR A 150 12.51 3.78 -7.16
C THR A 150 12.03 4.96 -6.32
N GLU A 151 12.63 6.13 -6.49
CA GLU A 151 12.27 7.36 -5.77
C GLU A 151 12.14 8.52 -6.77
N LEU A 152 11.09 9.33 -6.62
CA LEU A 152 10.88 10.53 -7.42
C LEU A 152 10.26 11.64 -6.58
N THR A 153 10.76 12.87 -6.78
CA THR A 153 10.16 14.09 -6.26
C THR A 153 9.72 14.96 -7.41
N VAL A 154 8.41 15.18 -7.54
CA VAL A 154 7.83 16.09 -8.52
C VAL A 154 7.47 17.39 -7.81
N PRO A 155 8.14 18.51 -8.13
CA PRO A 155 7.85 19.80 -7.52
C PRO A 155 6.49 20.33 -8.00
N LYS A 156 6.06 21.44 -7.40
CA LYS A 156 4.84 22.13 -7.87
C LYS A 156 5.01 22.59 -9.33
N ASP A 157 3.89 22.88 -9.96
CA ASP A 157 3.78 23.36 -11.33
C ASP A 157 3.81 22.23 -12.41
N ALA A 158 3.82 20.98 -12.03
CA ALA A 158 3.53 19.88 -12.94
C ALA A 158 2.06 19.97 -13.40
N ALA A 159 1.85 20.19 -14.68
CA ALA A 159 0.51 20.29 -15.27
C ALA A 159 -0.14 18.91 -15.43
N SER A 160 0.67 17.86 -15.58
CA SER A 160 0.20 16.46 -15.70
C SER A 160 1.14 15.50 -14.98
N LEU A 161 0.56 14.50 -14.31
CA LEU A 161 1.29 13.38 -13.73
C LEU A 161 1.12 12.07 -14.54
N ALA A 162 0.61 12.17 -15.77
CA ALA A 162 0.36 11.00 -16.63
C ALA A 162 1.66 10.20 -16.91
N ASP A 163 2.80 10.88 -16.97
CA ASP A 163 4.11 10.28 -17.21
C ASP A 163 4.55 9.30 -16.10
N LEU A 164 3.95 9.39 -14.90
CA LEU A 164 4.23 8.45 -13.80
C LEU A 164 3.78 7.01 -14.12
N ALA A 165 2.86 6.83 -15.07
CA ALA A 165 2.34 5.51 -15.43
C ALA A 165 3.44 4.53 -15.91
N GLY A 166 4.55 5.04 -16.46
CA GLY A 166 5.70 4.25 -16.89
C GLY A 166 6.66 3.84 -15.77
N MET A 167 6.48 4.37 -14.55
CA MET A 167 7.43 4.24 -13.43
C MET A 167 6.94 3.20 -12.42
N THR A 168 6.75 1.96 -12.87
CA THR A 168 6.15 0.89 -12.07
C THR A 168 7.03 0.41 -10.90
N GLY A 169 8.33 0.74 -10.92
CA GLY A 169 9.28 0.48 -9.85
C GLY A 169 9.27 1.46 -8.68
N LEU A 170 8.45 2.56 -8.74
CA LEU A 170 8.42 3.57 -7.70
C LEU A 170 7.95 3.00 -6.37
N THR A 171 8.83 3.07 -5.37
CA THR A 171 8.54 2.74 -3.96
C THR A 171 8.33 4.00 -3.12
N LYS A 172 8.90 5.14 -3.55
CA LYS A 172 8.76 6.42 -2.86
C LYS A 172 8.44 7.55 -3.85
N LEU A 173 7.40 8.29 -3.55
CA LEU A 173 6.96 9.43 -4.36
C LEU A 173 6.63 10.64 -3.49
N THR A 174 7.18 11.79 -3.87
CA THR A 174 6.83 13.08 -3.26
C THR A 174 6.24 13.99 -4.33
N LEU A 175 5.04 14.50 -4.06
CA LEU A 175 4.30 15.42 -4.93
C LEU A 175 4.02 16.72 -4.19
N THR A 176 4.24 17.85 -4.82
CA THR A 176 3.91 19.17 -4.26
C THR A 176 2.94 19.90 -5.20
N GLY A 177 1.87 20.46 -4.64
CA GLY A 177 0.92 21.29 -5.40
C GLY A 177 0.06 20.50 -6.41
N ALA A 178 -0.07 19.19 -6.25
CA ALA A 178 -0.82 18.34 -7.16
C ALA A 178 -2.35 18.59 -7.04
N THR A 179 -3.03 18.61 -8.20
CA THR A 179 -4.49 18.73 -8.26
C THR A 179 -5.18 17.37 -8.15
N ALA A 180 -6.48 17.37 -7.84
CA ALA A 180 -7.26 16.13 -7.78
C ALA A 180 -7.26 15.36 -9.12
N GLU A 181 -7.26 16.08 -10.26
CA GLU A 181 -7.19 15.46 -11.58
C GLU A 181 -5.87 14.71 -11.79
N ASN A 182 -4.75 15.29 -11.34
CA ASN A 182 -3.43 14.68 -11.47
C ASN A 182 -3.27 13.46 -10.55
N LEU A 183 -3.82 13.50 -9.34
CA LEU A 183 -3.67 12.41 -8.37
C LEU A 183 -4.36 11.08 -8.78
N GLN A 184 -5.22 11.07 -9.82
CA GLN A 184 -5.76 9.81 -10.35
C GLN A 184 -4.69 8.86 -10.90
N TYR A 185 -3.56 9.38 -11.38
CA TYR A 185 -2.47 8.57 -11.94
C TYR A 185 -1.72 7.73 -10.89
N LEU A 186 -1.96 7.95 -9.60
CA LEU A 186 -1.40 7.12 -8.53
C LEU A 186 -1.93 5.68 -8.53
N ALA A 187 -3.08 5.42 -9.18
CA ALA A 187 -3.72 4.10 -9.20
C ALA A 187 -2.81 2.97 -9.71
N GLY A 188 -1.93 3.27 -10.67
CA GLY A 188 -1.00 2.33 -11.27
C GLY A 188 0.27 2.04 -10.46
N LEU A 189 0.56 2.85 -9.43
CA LEU A 189 1.81 2.80 -8.68
C LEU A 189 1.72 1.82 -7.50
N THR A 190 1.47 0.56 -7.78
CA THR A 190 1.19 -0.47 -6.76
C THR A 190 2.41 -0.90 -5.93
N ALA A 191 3.62 -0.49 -6.35
CA ALA A 191 4.86 -0.73 -5.61
C ALA A 191 5.12 0.31 -4.50
N LEU A 192 4.35 1.42 -4.44
CA LEU A 192 4.57 2.50 -3.48
C LEU A 192 4.47 2.02 -2.03
N GLU A 193 5.54 2.31 -1.28
CA GLU A 193 5.68 2.09 0.16
C GLU A 193 5.61 3.42 0.94
N GLU A 194 6.11 4.51 0.35
CA GLU A 194 6.08 5.86 0.90
C GLU A 194 5.49 6.85 -0.11
N LEU A 195 4.46 7.60 0.30
CA LEU A 195 3.81 8.63 -0.51
C LEU A 195 3.69 9.92 0.29
N ASN A 196 4.27 11.00 -0.25
CA ASN A 196 4.18 12.34 0.30
C ASN A 196 3.42 13.24 -0.67
N ILE A 197 2.29 13.78 -0.25
CA ILE A 197 1.48 14.75 -0.99
C ILE A 197 1.44 16.04 -0.15
N LEU A 198 2.07 17.08 -0.66
CA LEU A 198 2.30 18.35 0.05
C LEU A 198 1.61 19.49 -0.70
N ASP A 199 1.06 20.46 0.04
CA ASP A 199 0.45 21.68 -0.52
C ASP A 199 -0.54 21.41 -1.66
N SER A 200 -1.28 20.33 -1.57
CA SER A 200 -2.09 19.74 -2.64
C SER A 200 -3.58 19.76 -2.28
N GLN A 201 -4.44 19.43 -3.24
CA GLN A 201 -5.88 19.39 -3.03
C GLN A 201 -6.48 18.05 -3.49
N PRO A 202 -6.21 16.95 -2.76
CA PRO A 202 -6.79 15.64 -3.11
C PRO A 202 -8.31 15.64 -2.87
N SER A 203 -9.03 15.01 -3.81
CA SER A 203 -10.45 14.71 -3.64
C SER A 203 -10.66 13.49 -2.72
N GLU A 204 -11.89 13.25 -2.30
CA GLU A 204 -12.23 12.02 -1.56
C GLU A 204 -11.92 10.75 -2.37
N ASP A 205 -12.11 10.78 -3.68
CA ASP A 205 -11.80 9.63 -4.54
C ASP A 205 -10.28 9.40 -4.66
N ASN A 206 -9.47 10.47 -4.67
CA ASN A 206 -8.01 10.32 -4.58
C ASN A 206 -7.59 9.70 -3.25
N LEU A 207 -8.21 10.10 -2.12
CA LEU A 207 -7.92 9.52 -0.83
C LEU A 207 -8.31 8.04 -0.75
N LYS A 208 -9.44 7.63 -1.36
CA LYS A 208 -9.83 6.20 -1.48
C LYS A 208 -8.79 5.41 -2.28
N LEU A 209 -8.33 6.00 -3.39
CA LEU A 209 -7.30 5.40 -4.24
C LEU A 209 -6.00 5.21 -3.45
N VAL A 210 -5.54 6.25 -2.75
CA VAL A 210 -4.34 6.18 -1.90
C VAL A 210 -4.52 5.12 -0.80
N GLY A 211 -5.69 5.09 -0.16
CA GLY A 211 -6.01 4.10 0.88
C GLY A 211 -6.03 2.65 0.39
N ALA A 212 -6.19 2.44 -0.93
CA ALA A 212 -6.19 1.13 -1.56
C ALA A 212 -4.80 0.68 -2.06
N LEU A 213 -3.76 1.52 -1.97
CA LEU A 213 -2.41 1.13 -2.38
C LEU A 213 -1.87 -0.01 -1.51
N PRO A 214 -1.52 -1.17 -2.11
CA PRO A 214 -1.36 -2.41 -1.35
C PRO A 214 -0.12 -2.47 -0.47
N ARG A 215 0.93 -1.72 -0.83
CA ARG A 215 2.22 -1.72 -0.12
C ARG A 215 2.47 -0.48 0.71
N LEU A 216 1.55 0.50 0.69
CA LEU A 216 1.76 1.78 1.36
C LEU A 216 1.83 1.60 2.88
N THR A 217 2.96 2.01 3.46
CA THR A 217 3.23 1.98 4.90
C THR A 217 3.44 3.37 5.48
N LYS A 218 3.84 4.35 4.65
CA LYS A 218 4.08 5.73 5.07
C LYS A 218 3.31 6.70 4.17
N LEU A 219 2.48 7.53 4.78
CA LEU A 219 1.66 8.51 4.09
C LEU A 219 1.78 9.88 4.73
N THR A 220 2.14 10.88 3.92
CA THR A 220 2.08 12.29 4.27
C THR A 220 1.05 13.00 3.41
N LEU A 221 0.11 13.69 4.05
CA LEU A 221 -0.89 14.58 3.45
C LEU A 221 -0.83 15.91 4.20
N GLU A 222 0.25 16.66 3.99
CA GLU A 222 0.51 17.90 4.71
C GLU A 222 0.03 19.11 3.91
N ASN A 223 -0.66 20.04 4.59
CA ASN A 223 -1.21 21.26 3.99
C ASN A 223 -2.10 20.99 2.76
N CYS A 224 -2.96 19.96 2.88
CA CYS A 224 -3.84 19.51 1.78
C CYS A 224 -5.29 19.99 1.94
N SER A 225 -5.55 20.92 2.87
CA SER A 225 -6.89 21.47 3.16
C SER A 225 -7.94 20.40 3.50
N LEU A 226 -7.52 19.24 4.00
CA LEU A 226 -8.41 18.13 4.32
C LEU A 226 -9.34 18.47 5.48
N SER A 227 -10.62 18.21 5.31
CA SER A 227 -11.64 18.29 6.38
C SER A 227 -12.05 16.93 6.93
N THR A 228 -11.78 15.86 6.19
CA THR A 228 -12.08 14.46 6.54
C THR A 228 -10.98 13.52 6.05
N ILE A 229 -10.85 12.39 6.73
CA ILE A 229 -9.96 11.28 6.36
C ILE A 229 -10.73 9.94 6.28
N GLU A 230 -12.07 9.98 6.31
CA GLU A 230 -12.90 8.79 6.19
C GLU A 230 -12.55 7.92 4.97
N PRO A 231 -12.21 8.50 3.79
CA PRO A 231 -11.82 7.70 2.63
C PRO A 231 -10.56 6.84 2.84
N LEU A 232 -9.73 7.14 3.86
CA LEU A 232 -8.53 6.36 4.19
C LEU A 232 -8.80 5.13 5.09
N THR A 233 -10.05 4.80 5.39
CA THR A 233 -10.41 3.68 6.29
C THR A 233 -9.78 2.33 5.86
N GLY A 234 -9.46 2.16 4.57
CA GLY A 234 -8.79 0.95 4.04
C GLY A 234 -7.28 0.85 4.31
N SER A 235 -6.63 1.91 4.84
CA SER A 235 -5.17 2.01 4.96
C SER A 235 -4.60 1.25 6.17
N ALA A 236 -4.97 -0.02 6.36
CA ALA A 236 -4.60 -0.81 7.55
C ALA A 236 -3.10 -1.15 7.66
N ASN A 237 -2.33 -0.95 6.58
CA ASN A 237 -0.89 -1.25 6.56
C ASN A 237 -0.02 -0.06 7.01
N LEU A 238 -0.59 1.13 7.19
CA LEU A 238 0.17 2.31 7.57
C LEU A 238 0.84 2.15 8.95
N THR A 239 2.13 2.46 8.98
CA THR A 239 2.95 2.58 10.19
C THR A 239 3.27 4.03 10.52
N GLU A 240 3.32 4.90 9.49
CA GLU A 240 3.54 6.34 9.65
C GLU A 240 2.46 7.12 8.90
N LEU A 241 1.83 8.08 9.58
CA LEU A 241 0.82 8.96 9.01
C LEU A 241 1.06 10.40 9.46
N ASN A 242 1.30 11.29 8.48
CA ASN A 242 1.41 12.73 8.72
C ASN A 242 0.23 13.46 8.04
N LEU A 243 -0.56 14.14 8.85
CA LEU A 243 -1.74 14.93 8.48
C LEU A 243 -1.62 16.39 8.96
N ASN A 244 -0.41 16.88 9.17
CA ASN A 244 -0.18 18.23 9.67
C ASN A 244 -0.80 19.30 8.78
N SER A 245 -1.16 20.44 9.38
CA SER A 245 -1.61 21.64 8.67
C SER A 245 -2.84 21.40 7.79
N ASN A 246 -3.86 20.73 8.33
CA ASN A 246 -5.15 20.50 7.68
C ASN A 246 -6.31 21.12 8.49
N ASN A 247 -7.54 20.79 8.15
CA ASN A 247 -8.74 21.26 8.88
C ASN A 247 -9.57 20.07 9.42
N ILE A 248 -8.89 18.99 9.82
CA ILE A 248 -9.52 17.74 10.22
C ILE A 248 -10.13 17.91 11.61
N ARG A 249 -11.38 17.44 11.76
CA ARG A 249 -12.12 17.40 13.03
C ARG A 249 -12.45 16.00 13.48
N ASN A 250 -12.80 15.13 12.55
CA ASN A 250 -13.16 13.74 12.81
C ASN A 250 -12.01 12.82 12.34
N ILE A 251 -11.55 11.99 13.28
CA ILE A 251 -10.44 11.05 13.05
C ILE A 251 -10.88 9.59 13.26
N SER A 252 -12.19 9.30 13.18
CA SER A 252 -12.72 7.93 13.40
C SER A 252 -12.07 6.88 12.51
N ALA A 253 -11.72 7.23 11.25
CA ALA A 253 -11.04 6.36 10.31
C ALA A 253 -9.70 5.81 10.83
N ILE A 254 -8.98 6.57 11.69
CA ILE A 254 -7.70 6.15 12.26
C ILE A 254 -7.83 4.88 13.11
N SER A 255 -8.98 4.62 13.70
CA SER A 255 -9.21 3.43 14.52
C SER A 255 -8.99 2.11 13.77
N SER A 256 -9.05 2.10 12.43
CA SER A 256 -8.74 0.95 11.57
C SER A 256 -7.24 0.76 11.31
N MET A 257 -6.41 1.75 11.61
CA MET A 257 -4.97 1.79 11.31
C MET A 257 -4.15 1.27 12.50
N ALA A 258 -4.42 0.05 12.95
CA ALA A 258 -3.89 -0.51 14.19
C ALA A 258 -2.36 -0.69 14.21
N ARG A 259 -1.68 -0.57 13.06
CA ARG A 259 -0.22 -0.71 12.94
C ARG A 259 0.54 0.61 13.10
N LEU A 260 -0.17 1.75 13.29
CA LEU A 260 0.49 3.05 13.39
C LEU A 260 1.49 3.09 14.56
N GLU A 261 2.70 3.49 14.24
CA GLU A 261 3.79 3.76 15.18
C GLU A 261 4.03 5.26 15.33
N THR A 262 3.88 6.02 14.23
CA THR A 262 4.03 7.49 14.20
C THR A 262 2.78 8.14 13.63
N LEU A 263 2.20 9.09 14.37
CA LEU A 263 1.04 9.85 13.96
C LEU A 263 1.26 11.35 14.23
N LYS A 264 1.20 12.16 13.17
CA LYS A 264 1.35 13.62 13.24
C LYS A 264 0.07 14.28 12.72
N MET A 265 -0.56 15.11 13.54
CA MET A 265 -1.79 15.84 13.26
C MET A 265 -1.74 17.27 13.80
N SER A 266 -0.54 17.85 13.85
CA SER A 266 -0.37 19.23 14.29
C SER A 266 -1.09 20.22 13.37
N GLY A 267 -1.66 21.30 13.93
CA GLY A 267 -2.30 22.34 13.14
C GLY A 267 -3.61 21.86 12.47
N ASN A 268 -4.48 21.23 13.24
CA ASN A 268 -5.82 20.79 12.82
C ASN A 268 -6.93 21.38 13.71
N ALA A 269 -8.14 20.85 13.61
CA ALA A 269 -9.29 21.29 14.39
C ALA A 269 -9.81 20.19 15.35
N LEU A 270 -8.90 19.36 15.88
CA LEU A 270 -9.25 18.23 16.75
C LEU A 270 -9.70 18.71 18.13
N THR A 271 -10.74 18.08 18.66
CA THR A 271 -11.23 18.30 20.04
C THR A 271 -11.25 17.02 20.87
N ASP A 272 -11.28 15.86 20.21
CA ASP A 272 -11.37 14.53 20.82
C ASP A 272 -10.35 13.58 20.23
N LEU A 273 -9.73 12.77 21.08
CA LEU A 273 -8.72 11.76 20.72
C LEU A 273 -9.19 10.33 20.95
N SER A 274 -10.48 10.10 21.20
CA SER A 274 -11.02 8.78 21.56
C SER A 274 -10.75 7.69 20.50
N ALA A 275 -10.69 8.07 19.21
CA ALA A 275 -10.35 7.18 18.11
C ALA A 275 -8.93 6.59 18.21
N LEU A 276 -8.03 7.19 19.00
CA LEU A 276 -6.65 6.74 19.16
C LEU A 276 -6.50 5.65 20.23
N SER A 277 -7.51 5.42 21.08
CA SER A 277 -7.41 4.60 22.31
C SER A 277 -6.92 3.17 22.09
N ASN A 278 -7.09 2.62 20.90
CA ASN A 278 -6.69 1.24 20.55
C ASN A 278 -5.39 1.15 19.74
N LEU A 279 -4.71 2.26 19.48
CA LEU A 279 -3.46 2.29 18.69
C LEU A 279 -2.25 1.92 19.56
N THR A 280 -2.24 0.72 20.09
CA THR A 280 -1.26 0.27 21.10
C THR A 280 0.19 0.16 20.57
N TYR A 281 0.41 0.20 19.26
CA TYR A 281 1.74 0.26 18.66
C TYR A 281 2.32 1.66 18.58
N LEU A 282 1.52 2.71 18.88
CA LEU A 282 1.94 4.10 18.73
C LEU A 282 3.11 4.43 19.67
N LYS A 283 4.17 4.99 19.09
CA LYS A 283 5.41 5.43 19.73
C LYS A 283 5.54 6.95 19.78
N GLU A 284 5.13 7.60 18.69
CA GLU A 284 5.20 9.05 18.53
C GLU A 284 3.83 9.62 18.16
N LEU A 285 3.37 10.61 18.91
CA LEU A 285 2.12 11.32 18.68
C LEU A 285 2.34 12.83 18.75
N ASP A 286 2.01 13.53 17.67
CA ASP A 286 1.93 15.00 17.66
C ASP A 286 0.50 15.44 17.35
N VAL A 287 -0.16 16.05 18.32
CA VAL A 287 -1.49 16.68 18.23
C VAL A 287 -1.43 18.15 18.61
N SER A 288 -0.25 18.77 18.52
CA SER A 288 -0.07 20.18 18.84
C SER A 288 -0.92 21.10 17.95
N TYR A 289 -1.13 22.33 18.38
CA TYR A 289 -1.92 23.34 17.63
C TYR A 289 -3.30 22.84 17.23
N ASN A 290 -4.05 22.31 18.21
CA ASN A 290 -5.44 21.83 18.06
C ASN A 290 -6.36 22.46 19.13
N SER A 291 -7.49 21.86 19.41
CA SER A 291 -8.43 22.27 20.46
C SER A 291 -8.76 21.12 21.43
N VAL A 292 -7.80 20.21 21.64
CA VAL A 292 -7.96 19.05 22.53
C VAL A 292 -8.09 19.50 23.98
N THR A 293 -9.03 18.92 24.72
CA THR A 293 -9.32 19.31 26.13
C THR A 293 -8.88 18.27 27.15
N ALA A 294 -8.72 17.00 26.73
CA ALA A 294 -8.35 15.89 27.60
C ALA A 294 -7.45 14.88 26.91
N LEU A 295 -6.50 14.32 27.66
CA LEU A 295 -5.57 13.28 27.17
C LEU A 295 -5.91 11.88 27.71
N SER A 296 -7.03 11.73 28.45
CA SER A 296 -7.47 10.43 28.98
C SER A 296 -7.58 9.30 27.95
N PRO A 297 -7.97 9.54 26.67
CA PRO A 297 -7.99 8.48 25.66
C PRO A 297 -6.63 7.84 25.39
N LEU A 298 -5.52 8.52 25.73
CA LEU A 298 -4.16 8.04 25.45
C LEU A 298 -3.62 7.10 26.53
N SER A 299 -4.31 6.93 27.65
CA SER A 299 -3.80 6.18 28.82
C SER A 299 -3.46 4.70 28.55
N GLY A 300 -4.04 4.10 27.50
CA GLY A 300 -3.75 2.72 27.05
C GLY A 300 -2.54 2.59 26.11
N LEU A 301 -1.96 3.70 25.64
CA LEU A 301 -0.89 3.70 24.64
C LEU A 301 0.48 3.51 25.28
N THR A 302 0.68 2.40 25.97
CA THR A 302 1.87 2.12 26.81
C THR A 302 3.19 2.01 26.05
N ASN A 303 3.17 2.02 24.72
CA ASN A 303 4.37 2.06 23.89
C ASN A 303 4.78 3.51 23.52
N LEU A 304 3.98 4.52 23.91
CA LEU A 304 4.26 5.90 23.56
C LEU A 304 5.56 6.37 24.26
N THR A 305 6.49 6.90 23.44
CA THR A 305 7.78 7.44 23.86
C THR A 305 7.84 8.95 23.73
N SER A 306 7.07 9.52 22.80
CA SER A 306 7.01 10.97 22.57
C SER A 306 5.56 11.42 22.38
N LEU A 307 5.15 12.43 23.14
CA LEU A 307 3.84 13.09 23.03
C LEU A 307 4.04 14.60 22.95
N ASN A 308 3.58 15.18 21.85
CA ASN A 308 3.46 16.63 21.70
C ASN A 308 1.98 17.00 21.64
N ALA A 309 1.49 17.68 22.67
CA ALA A 309 0.14 18.27 22.75
C ALA A 309 0.20 19.76 23.10
N GLU A 310 1.28 20.43 22.71
CA GLU A 310 1.48 21.88 22.88
C GLU A 310 0.40 22.68 22.15
N ASN A 311 0.09 23.90 22.65
CA ASN A 311 -0.90 24.79 22.03
C ASN A 311 -2.27 24.10 21.81
N ASN A 312 -2.88 23.65 22.92
CA ASN A 312 -4.20 23.06 22.97
C ASN A 312 -5.05 23.70 24.09
N LYS A 313 -6.11 23.03 24.51
CA LYS A 313 -6.98 23.44 25.64
C LYS A 313 -7.00 22.35 26.72
N VAL A 314 -5.90 21.58 26.84
CA VAL A 314 -5.84 20.45 27.76
C VAL A 314 -5.92 20.97 29.20
N SER A 315 -6.92 20.52 29.92
CA SER A 315 -7.12 20.80 31.35
C SER A 315 -7.01 19.55 32.21
N THR A 316 -7.11 18.36 31.62
CA THR A 316 -7.04 17.07 32.31
C THR A 316 -6.11 16.10 31.59
N LEU A 317 -5.17 15.52 32.34
CA LEU A 317 -4.19 14.57 31.83
C LEU A 317 -4.71 13.11 31.87
N GLY A 318 -5.78 12.85 32.65
CA GLY A 318 -6.26 11.48 32.84
C GLY A 318 -5.21 10.62 33.57
N SER A 319 -5.03 9.40 33.11
CA SER A 319 -4.05 8.44 33.69
C SER A 319 -2.77 8.36 32.89
N LEU A 320 -2.17 9.49 32.49
CA LEU A 320 -0.91 9.49 31.72
C LEU A 320 0.26 8.82 32.45
N GLY A 321 0.22 8.72 33.78
CA GLY A 321 1.22 7.99 34.57
C GLY A 321 1.37 6.51 34.22
N SER A 322 0.43 5.94 33.47
CA SER A 322 0.56 4.58 32.90
C SER A 322 1.59 4.49 31.75
N LEU A 323 1.98 5.63 31.14
CA LEU A 323 2.87 5.70 30.02
C LEU A 323 4.34 5.67 30.48
N ASN A 324 4.74 4.55 31.03
CA ASN A 324 6.06 4.37 31.67
C ASN A 324 7.26 4.34 30.70
N LYS A 325 7.02 4.37 29.37
CA LYS A 325 8.04 4.51 28.32
C LYS A 325 8.16 5.95 27.79
N LEU A 326 7.30 6.86 28.26
CA LEU A 326 7.29 8.23 27.76
C LEU A 326 8.57 8.96 28.19
N THR A 327 9.37 9.38 27.20
CA THR A 327 10.65 10.09 27.40
C THR A 327 10.55 11.58 27.10
N SER A 328 9.68 11.99 26.20
CA SER A 328 9.46 13.38 25.82
C SER A 328 7.96 13.71 25.90
N LEU A 329 7.63 14.78 26.65
CA LEU A 329 6.27 15.26 26.83
C LEU A 329 6.21 16.79 26.71
N LYS A 330 5.48 17.28 25.68
CA LYS A 330 5.25 18.70 25.44
C LYS A 330 3.79 19.05 25.68
N LEU A 331 3.53 19.86 26.68
CA LEU A 331 2.20 20.31 27.11
C LEU A 331 2.17 21.83 27.30
N GLY A 332 3.16 22.55 26.76
CA GLY A 332 3.21 24.01 26.83
C GLY A 332 1.94 24.65 26.20
N TYR A 333 1.58 25.84 26.67
CA TYR A 333 0.40 26.58 26.16
C TYR A 333 -0.92 25.78 26.23
N ASN A 334 -1.27 25.35 27.44
CA ASN A 334 -2.51 24.62 27.74
C ASN A 334 -3.25 25.23 28.95
N ALA A 335 -4.23 24.54 29.50
CA ALA A 335 -5.04 25.00 30.65
C ALA A 335 -4.86 24.08 31.88
N LEU A 336 -3.67 23.48 32.05
CA LEU A 336 -3.43 22.57 33.17
C LEU A 336 -3.35 23.32 34.50
N THR A 337 -4.03 22.78 35.49
CA THR A 337 -3.98 23.24 36.89
C THR A 337 -3.35 22.18 37.81
N ASP A 338 -3.23 20.93 37.34
CA ASP A 338 -2.69 19.80 38.10
C ASP A 338 -1.86 18.89 37.17
N VAL A 339 -0.70 18.47 37.67
CA VAL A 339 0.23 17.52 36.99
C VAL A 339 0.48 16.25 37.80
N SER A 340 -0.34 15.98 38.81
CA SER A 340 -0.21 14.78 39.68
C SER A 340 -0.21 13.47 38.90
N ALA A 341 -0.95 13.43 37.76
CA ALA A 341 -0.98 12.29 36.85
C ALA A 341 0.37 11.95 36.21
N LEU A 342 1.37 12.85 36.25
CA LEU A 342 2.68 12.62 35.65
C LEU A 342 3.65 11.86 36.56
N SER A 343 3.32 11.70 37.85
CA SER A 343 4.20 11.04 38.85
C SER A 343 4.63 9.59 38.46
N GLY A 344 3.87 8.92 37.58
CA GLY A 344 4.21 7.59 37.05
C GLY A 344 5.05 7.59 35.79
N CYS A 345 5.29 8.73 35.16
CA CYS A 345 6.06 8.85 33.92
C CYS A 345 7.58 8.89 34.20
N THR A 346 8.11 7.94 34.94
CA THR A 346 9.47 7.94 35.47
C THR A 346 10.59 7.82 34.40
N ALA A 347 10.25 7.57 33.15
CA ALA A 347 11.18 7.58 32.03
C ALA A 347 11.37 8.96 31.38
N LEU A 348 10.61 9.99 31.83
CA LEU A 348 10.71 11.33 31.23
C LEU A 348 12.11 11.92 31.38
N THR A 349 12.65 12.39 30.26
CA THR A 349 13.91 13.13 30.16
C THR A 349 13.69 14.55 29.63
N GLU A 350 12.54 14.77 28.95
CA GLU A 350 12.12 16.07 28.43
C GLU A 350 10.68 16.34 28.84
N LEU A 351 10.43 17.46 29.52
CA LEU A 351 9.09 17.88 29.93
C LEU A 351 8.92 19.40 29.71
N ASP A 352 7.96 19.79 28.88
CA ASP A 352 7.50 21.17 28.74
C ASP A 352 6.05 21.28 29.24
N ILE A 353 5.84 22.01 30.32
CA ILE A 353 4.54 22.39 30.89
C ILE A 353 4.39 23.91 31.03
N SER A 354 5.22 24.66 30.28
CA SER A 354 5.21 26.13 30.30
C SER A 354 3.85 26.70 29.87
N ASN A 355 3.57 27.94 30.25
CA ASN A 355 2.33 28.63 29.85
C ASN A 355 1.05 27.82 30.15
N ASN A 356 0.97 27.31 31.40
CA ASN A 356 -0.19 26.66 31.99
C ASN A 356 -0.68 27.43 33.23
N GLN A 357 -1.61 26.89 34.00
CA GLN A 357 -2.19 27.50 35.21
C GLN A 357 -1.76 26.75 36.49
N LEU A 358 -0.57 26.18 36.47
CA LEU A 358 -0.06 25.36 37.58
C LEU A 358 0.33 26.23 38.78
N THR A 359 -0.06 25.83 39.98
CA THR A 359 0.32 26.44 41.24
C THR A 359 1.19 25.51 42.10
N ASP A 360 1.18 24.22 41.81
CA ASP A 360 1.99 23.18 42.47
C ASP A 360 2.56 22.21 41.46
N ILE A 361 3.86 21.91 41.58
CA ILE A 361 4.58 20.95 40.75
C ILE A 361 5.26 19.86 41.59
N SER A 362 4.87 19.73 42.87
CA SER A 362 5.48 18.77 43.81
C SER A 362 5.42 17.30 43.32
N ALA A 363 4.41 16.97 42.51
CA ALA A 363 4.26 15.66 41.88
C ALA A 363 5.40 15.29 40.92
N LEU A 364 6.16 16.28 40.44
CA LEU A 364 7.30 16.06 39.52
C LEU A 364 8.60 15.68 40.27
N ALA A 365 8.60 15.71 41.60
CA ALA A 365 9.76 15.36 42.40
C ALA A 365 10.20 13.87 42.25
N SER A 366 9.34 13.03 41.64
CA SER A 366 9.63 11.60 41.37
C SER A 366 10.22 11.35 39.98
N LEU A 367 10.31 12.38 39.13
CA LEU A 367 10.79 12.28 37.75
C LEU A 367 12.31 12.48 37.65
#